data_bd0d0b4525bc589c2f0d073d1ffbcbbd
#
_entry.id   bd0d0b4525bc589c2f0d073d1ffbcbbd
#
_cell.length_a   1.000
_cell.length_b   1.000
_cell.length_c   1.000
_cell.angle_alpha   90.00
_cell.angle_beta   90.00
_cell.angle_gamma   90.00
#
_symmetry.space_group_name_H-M   'P 1'
#
loop_
_entity.id
_entity.type
_entity.pdbx_description
1 polymer ?
#
loop_
_entity_poly.entity_id
_entity_poly.type
_entity_poly.pdbx_seq_one_letter_code
_entity_poly.pdbx_strand_id
1 'polypeptide(L)'
;LEMMVDIDRMLILLEAAQASGLPVWVGFSMRPDDAGKMCLFSGEPLKDALAALEGKGVPLVNVMHTEVRDVNACLDVVDEHWNGLVGVYAHTGDMVDGDWVFDGIITPQDYAVAARGWLDRGINVVGGCCGIWPEHIGEVSKVI
;
A
#
# COMPACT_ATOMS: atom_id res chain seq x y z
N LEU A 1 3.76 -10.28 3.03
CA LEU A 1 2.34 -10.59 2.86
C LEU A 1 1.70 -9.50 2.02
N GLU A 2 0.93 -9.88 1.02
CA GLU A 2 0.26 -8.95 0.12
C GLU A 2 -1.27 -9.05 0.28
N MET A 3 -1.97 -7.98 -0.09
CA MET A 3 -3.44 -7.93 -0.08
C MET A 3 -4.05 -8.24 1.29
N MET A 4 -3.45 -7.71 2.35
CA MET A 4 -4.08 -7.85 3.67
C MET A 4 -5.29 -6.93 3.74
N VAL A 5 -6.46 -7.54 3.75
CA VAL A 5 -7.77 -6.89 3.62
C VAL A 5 -8.64 -6.98 4.88
N ASP A 6 -8.24 -7.78 5.86
CA ASP A 6 -8.83 -7.86 7.20
C ASP A 6 -7.76 -8.21 8.25
N ILE A 7 -8.00 -7.81 9.50
CA ILE A 7 -7.01 -7.92 10.58
C ILE A 7 -6.84 -9.37 11.04
N ASP A 8 -7.91 -10.12 11.19
CA ASP A 8 -7.84 -11.47 11.75
C ASP A 8 -7.03 -12.41 10.85
N ARG A 9 -7.32 -12.40 9.55
CA ARG A 9 -6.57 -13.22 8.57
C ARG A 9 -5.12 -12.75 8.44
N MET A 10 -4.88 -11.44 8.49
CA MET A 10 -3.53 -10.89 8.48
C MET A 10 -2.70 -11.46 9.63
N LEU A 11 -3.23 -11.49 10.85
CA LEU A 11 -2.50 -11.99 12.02
C LEU A 11 -2.19 -13.49 11.90
N ILE A 12 -3.13 -14.29 11.41
CA ILE A 12 -2.91 -15.73 11.17
C ILE A 12 -1.79 -15.94 10.12
N LEU A 13 -1.87 -15.20 9.01
CA LEU A 13 -0.87 -15.31 7.93
C LEU A 13 0.49 -14.79 8.37
N LEU A 14 0.53 -13.74 9.19
CA LEU A 14 1.77 -13.19 9.74
C LEU A 14 2.48 -14.23 10.61
N GLU A 15 1.77 -14.88 11.53
CA GLU A 15 2.34 -15.95 12.38
C GLU A 15 2.90 -17.09 11.53
N ALA A 16 2.13 -17.54 10.54
CA ALA A 16 2.56 -18.61 9.64
C ALA A 16 3.81 -18.22 8.81
N ALA A 17 3.85 -16.99 8.30
CA ALA A 17 4.98 -16.51 7.51
C ALA A 17 6.24 -16.32 8.36
N GLN A 18 6.10 -15.82 9.58
CA GLN A 18 7.22 -15.63 10.52
C GLN A 18 7.85 -16.96 10.95
N ALA A 19 7.10 -18.07 10.92
CA ALA A 19 7.64 -19.41 11.19
C ALA A 19 8.73 -19.82 10.17
N SER A 20 8.82 -19.16 9.01
CA SER A 20 9.92 -19.35 8.05
C SER A 20 11.28 -18.83 8.52
N GLY A 21 11.31 -17.96 9.53
CA GLY A 21 12.50 -17.26 10.01
C GLY A 21 12.96 -16.10 9.12
N LEU A 22 12.19 -15.74 8.07
CA LEU A 22 12.49 -14.61 7.20
C LEU A 22 11.81 -13.33 7.72
N PRO A 23 12.37 -12.15 7.43
CA PRO A 23 11.67 -10.89 7.67
C PRO A 23 10.35 -10.85 6.87
N VAL A 24 9.25 -10.48 7.53
CA VAL A 24 7.93 -10.43 6.90
C VAL A 24 7.48 -8.98 6.78
N TRP A 25 7.24 -8.53 5.57
CA TRP A 25 6.60 -7.24 5.28
C TRP A 25 5.09 -7.44 5.13
N VAL A 26 4.30 -6.45 5.54
CA VAL A 26 2.84 -6.50 5.45
C VAL A 26 2.32 -5.42 4.52
N GLY A 27 1.61 -5.80 3.47
CA GLY A 27 1.00 -4.91 2.49
C GLY A 27 -0.52 -4.85 2.66
N PHE A 28 -1.04 -3.67 2.99
CA PHE A 28 -2.45 -3.40 3.17
C PHE A 28 -3.08 -2.88 1.88
N SER A 29 -4.25 -3.41 1.53
CA SER A 29 -5.09 -2.90 0.44
C SER A 29 -6.25 -2.11 1.02
N MET A 30 -6.35 -0.85 0.61
CA MET A 30 -7.20 0.13 1.26
C MET A 30 -8.07 0.88 0.27
N ARG A 31 -9.18 1.39 0.80
CA ARG A 31 -10.09 2.31 0.12
C ARG A 31 -10.71 3.27 1.14
N PRO A 32 -11.17 4.45 0.71
CA PRO A 32 -11.96 5.30 1.59
C PRO A 32 -13.33 4.66 1.86
N ASP A 33 -13.84 4.84 3.07
CA ASP A 33 -15.25 4.60 3.40
C ASP A 33 -16.14 5.78 2.91
N ASP A 34 -17.44 5.70 3.17
CA ASP A 34 -18.41 6.75 2.79
C ASP A 34 -18.11 8.12 3.44
N ALA A 35 -17.34 8.16 4.52
CA ALA A 35 -16.89 9.38 5.18
C ALA A 35 -15.49 9.84 4.74
N GLY A 36 -14.87 9.14 3.79
CA GLY A 36 -13.52 9.41 3.29
C GLY A 36 -12.39 8.90 4.18
N LYS A 37 -12.69 8.09 5.20
CA LYS A 37 -11.69 7.52 6.10
C LYS A 37 -11.07 6.28 5.48
N MET A 38 -9.74 6.16 5.54
CA MET A 38 -9.02 5.02 4.98
C MET A 38 -9.24 3.75 5.80
N CYS A 39 -9.79 2.73 5.14
CA CYS A 39 -10.12 1.43 5.70
C CYS A 39 -9.58 0.30 4.83
N LEU A 40 -9.33 -0.85 5.43
CA LEU A 40 -9.13 -2.11 4.71
C LEU A 40 -10.40 -2.44 3.89
N PHE A 41 -10.30 -3.33 2.94
CA PHE A 41 -11.47 -3.75 2.13
C PHE A 41 -12.58 -4.40 2.97
N SER A 42 -12.26 -4.97 4.14
CA SER A 42 -13.24 -5.41 5.14
C SER A 42 -14.06 -4.29 5.78
N GLY A 43 -13.57 -3.04 5.72
CA GLY A 43 -14.13 -1.88 6.40
C GLY A 43 -13.45 -1.54 7.72
N GLU A 44 -12.49 -2.33 8.19
CA GLU A 44 -11.71 -2.05 9.40
C GLU A 44 -10.79 -0.85 9.18
N PRO A 45 -10.70 0.10 10.13
CA PRO A 45 -9.85 1.26 9.99
C PRO A 45 -8.36 0.89 9.85
N LEU A 46 -7.63 1.55 8.96
CA LEU A 46 -6.19 1.32 8.77
C LEU A 46 -5.41 1.47 10.09
N LYS A 47 -5.74 2.45 10.92
CA LYS A 47 -5.09 2.64 12.22
C LYS A 47 -5.19 1.41 13.14
N ASP A 48 -6.31 0.68 13.10
CA ASP A 48 -6.53 -0.50 13.94
C ASP A 48 -5.69 -1.69 13.40
N ALA A 49 -5.52 -1.78 12.08
CA ALA A 49 -4.64 -2.76 11.45
C ALA A 49 -3.15 -2.50 11.78
N LEU A 50 -2.73 -1.24 11.81
CA LEU A 50 -1.38 -0.85 12.23
C LEU A 50 -1.15 -1.18 13.71
N ALA A 51 -2.11 -0.85 14.58
CA ALA A 51 -2.05 -1.17 16.01
C ALA A 51 -1.95 -2.69 16.26
N ALA A 52 -2.64 -3.50 15.45
CA ALA A 52 -2.58 -4.95 15.56
C ALA A 52 -1.19 -5.54 15.24
N LEU A 53 -0.33 -4.81 14.54
CA LEU A 53 1.07 -5.18 14.25
C LEU A 53 2.06 -4.75 15.34
N GLU A 54 1.62 -3.96 16.32
CA GLU A 54 2.51 -3.49 17.38
C GLU A 54 3.13 -4.68 18.15
N GLY A 55 4.46 -4.64 18.32
CA GLY A 55 5.21 -5.72 18.97
C GLY A 55 5.30 -7.04 18.20
N LYS A 56 4.76 -7.13 16.97
CA LYS A 56 4.79 -8.35 16.15
C LYS A 56 6.08 -8.56 15.34
N GLY A 57 7.05 -7.65 15.43
CA GLY A 57 8.32 -7.80 14.74
C GLY A 57 8.25 -7.59 13.21
N VAL A 58 7.25 -6.87 12.73
CA VAL A 58 7.13 -6.47 11.33
C VAL A 58 8.04 -5.27 11.07
N PRO A 59 9.05 -5.37 10.19
CA PRO A 59 9.98 -4.26 9.95
C PRO A 59 9.43 -3.19 8.99
N LEU A 60 8.49 -3.56 8.13
CA LEU A 60 7.98 -2.69 7.08
C LEU A 60 6.51 -2.97 6.78
N VAL A 61 5.71 -1.91 6.67
CA VAL A 61 4.35 -1.96 6.14
C VAL A 61 4.28 -1.29 4.77
N ASN A 62 3.38 -1.76 3.92
CA ASN A 62 3.17 -1.18 2.60
C ASN A 62 1.73 -0.72 2.41
N VAL A 63 1.58 0.46 1.82
CA VAL A 63 0.35 0.89 1.14
C VAL A 63 0.37 0.27 -0.25
N MET A 64 -0.40 -0.78 -0.45
CA MET A 64 -0.44 -1.50 -1.73
C MET A 64 -1.85 -1.59 -2.29
N HIS A 65 -1.96 -1.87 -3.59
CA HIS A 65 -3.25 -2.07 -4.26
C HIS A 65 -4.30 -1.04 -3.82
N THR A 66 -3.85 0.19 -3.71
CA THR A 66 -4.60 1.38 -3.32
C THR A 66 -4.48 2.37 -4.46
N GLU A 67 -5.55 3.04 -4.82
CA GLU A 67 -5.52 4.05 -5.88
C GLU A 67 -4.45 5.11 -5.60
N VAL A 68 -3.71 5.50 -6.64
CA VAL A 68 -2.65 6.52 -6.52
C VAL A 68 -3.14 7.79 -5.81
N ARG A 69 -4.39 8.21 -6.11
CA ARG A 69 -5.01 9.40 -5.50
C ARG A 69 -5.25 9.28 -3.99
N ASP A 70 -5.41 8.05 -3.48
CA ASP A 70 -5.74 7.77 -2.07
C ASP A 70 -4.50 7.47 -1.21
N VAL A 71 -3.34 7.26 -1.83
CA VAL A 71 -2.09 6.91 -1.14
C VAL A 71 -1.74 7.93 -0.05
N ASN A 72 -1.81 9.22 -0.36
CA ASN A 72 -1.45 10.26 0.62
C ASN A 72 -2.33 10.23 1.86
N ALA A 73 -3.64 9.97 1.71
CA ALA A 73 -4.54 9.81 2.84
C ALA A 73 -4.20 8.58 3.70
N CYS A 74 -3.72 7.49 3.08
CA CYS A 74 -3.20 6.35 3.81
C CYS A 74 -1.91 6.70 4.56
N LEU A 75 -0.99 7.41 3.91
CA LEU A 75 0.27 7.82 4.51
C LEU A 75 0.08 8.76 5.70
N ASP A 76 -0.95 9.62 5.68
CA ASP A 76 -1.28 10.46 6.83
C ASP A 76 -1.62 9.60 8.07
N VAL A 77 -2.38 8.51 7.89
CA VAL A 77 -2.68 7.57 8.98
C VAL A 77 -1.44 6.76 9.39
N VAL A 78 -0.61 6.36 8.42
CA VAL A 78 0.63 5.62 8.70
C VAL A 78 1.60 6.48 9.51
N ASP A 79 1.80 7.74 9.15
CA ASP A 79 2.69 8.68 9.84
C ASP A 79 2.29 8.89 11.32
N GLU A 80 0.98 8.82 11.62
CA GLU A 80 0.47 8.97 12.99
C GLU A 80 0.56 7.69 13.83
N HIS A 81 0.52 6.50 13.20
CA HIS A 81 0.30 5.23 13.90
C HIS A 81 1.38 4.17 13.68
N TRP A 82 2.41 4.45 12.88
CA TRP A 82 3.49 3.52 12.56
C TRP A 82 4.86 4.17 12.65
N ASN A 83 5.83 3.48 13.28
CA ASN A 83 7.19 4.00 13.47
C ASN A 83 8.26 3.18 12.71
N GLY A 84 7.84 2.17 11.94
CA GLY A 84 8.75 1.33 11.14
C GLY A 84 8.96 1.85 9.72
N LEU A 85 9.62 1.06 8.89
CA LEU A 85 9.78 1.38 7.47
C LEU A 85 8.43 1.33 6.74
N VAL A 86 8.30 2.13 5.69
CA VAL A 86 7.07 2.24 4.89
C VAL A 86 7.40 2.08 3.42
N GLY A 87 6.58 1.30 2.72
CA GLY A 87 6.62 1.18 1.27
C GLY A 87 5.28 1.57 0.64
N VAL A 88 5.34 1.90 -0.65
CA VAL A 88 4.17 2.17 -1.49
C VAL A 88 4.31 1.44 -2.80
N TYR A 89 3.28 0.66 -3.18
CA TYR A 89 3.10 0.14 -4.53
C TYR A 89 1.61 0.18 -4.90
N ALA A 90 1.22 1.39 -5.32
CA ALA A 90 -0.14 1.74 -5.67
C ALA A 90 -0.61 1.08 -6.97
N HIS A 91 -1.90 1.10 -7.22
CA HIS A 91 -2.49 0.69 -8.48
C HIS A 91 -3.15 1.87 -9.22
N THR A 92 -3.45 1.63 -10.49
CA THR A 92 -4.30 2.46 -11.33
C THR A 92 -5.16 1.57 -12.22
N GLY A 93 -6.32 2.06 -12.64
CA GLY A 93 -7.32 1.29 -13.38
C GLY A 93 -8.56 1.05 -12.53
N ASP A 94 -9.65 0.72 -13.19
CA ASP A 94 -10.95 0.54 -12.56
C ASP A 94 -11.42 -0.91 -12.66
N MET A 95 -12.20 -1.35 -11.67
CA MET A 95 -12.94 -2.60 -11.75
C MET A 95 -14.33 -2.34 -12.33
N VAL A 96 -14.59 -2.84 -13.52
CA VAL A 96 -15.87 -2.68 -14.22
C VAL A 96 -16.46 -4.06 -14.49
N ASP A 97 -17.67 -4.32 -13.99
CA ASP A 97 -18.39 -5.59 -14.14
C ASP A 97 -17.57 -6.85 -13.74
N GLY A 98 -16.65 -6.69 -12.80
CA GLY A 98 -15.79 -7.77 -12.30
C GLY A 98 -14.47 -7.96 -13.05
N ASP A 99 -14.21 -7.18 -14.09
CA ASP A 99 -12.97 -7.17 -14.86
C ASP A 99 -12.16 -5.88 -14.63
N TRP A 100 -10.84 -6.01 -14.69
CA TRP A 100 -9.94 -4.85 -14.65
C TRP A 100 -9.92 -4.15 -16.00
N VAL A 101 -10.19 -2.83 -15.97
CA VAL A 101 -10.09 -1.93 -17.12
C VAL A 101 -8.92 -0.97 -16.89
N PHE A 102 -7.99 -0.95 -17.83
CA PHE A 102 -6.78 -0.13 -17.76
C PHE A 102 -6.80 1.03 -18.78
N ASP A 103 -7.99 1.48 -19.15
CA ASP A 103 -8.16 2.66 -20.01
C ASP A 103 -8.00 3.94 -19.15
N GLY A 104 -7.17 4.88 -19.64
CA GLY A 104 -6.94 6.13 -18.94
C GLY A 104 -6.12 6.01 -17.65
N ILE A 105 -5.30 4.96 -17.52
CA ILE A 105 -4.37 4.80 -16.39
C ILE A 105 -3.40 5.99 -16.31
N ILE A 106 -2.86 6.18 -15.10
CA ILE A 106 -1.83 7.22 -14.86
C ILE A 106 -0.66 7.06 -15.84
N THR A 107 -0.12 8.16 -16.32
CA THR A 107 1.08 8.09 -17.18
C THR A 107 2.33 7.71 -16.37
N PRO A 108 3.36 7.10 -16.98
CA PRO A 108 4.63 6.83 -16.31
C PRO A 108 5.25 8.07 -15.64
N GLN A 109 5.16 9.23 -16.31
CA GLN A 109 5.69 10.49 -15.80
C GLN A 109 4.90 10.98 -14.56
N ASP A 110 3.58 10.93 -14.61
CA ASP A 110 2.73 11.35 -13.49
C ASP A 110 2.89 10.39 -12.30
N TYR A 111 3.07 9.08 -12.55
CA TYR A 111 3.38 8.13 -11.50
C TYR A 111 4.73 8.43 -10.83
N ALA A 112 5.75 8.78 -11.62
CA ALA A 112 7.05 9.18 -11.08
C ALA A 112 6.96 10.47 -10.24
N VAL A 113 6.11 11.43 -10.63
CA VAL A 113 5.83 12.63 -9.82
C VAL A 113 5.19 12.26 -8.48
N ALA A 114 4.19 11.37 -8.49
CA ALA A 114 3.57 10.87 -7.26
C ALA A 114 4.60 10.14 -6.38
N ALA A 115 5.39 9.23 -6.98
CA ALA A 115 6.45 8.49 -6.29
C ALA A 115 7.50 9.41 -5.66
N ARG A 116 7.92 10.47 -6.35
CA ARG A 116 8.81 11.50 -5.80
C ARG A 116 8.20 12.16 -4.56
N GLY A 117 6.91 12.52 -4.62
CA GLY A 117 6.20 13.08 -3.47
C GLY A 117 6.17 12.14 -2.26
N TRP A 118 6.01 10.84 -2.47
CA TRP A 118 6.08 9.85 -1.40
C TRP A 118 7.50 9.70 -0.83
N LEU A 119 8.52 9.67 -1.68
CA LEU A 119 9.92 9.64 -1.25
C LEU A 119 10.30 10.86 -0.42
N ASP A 120 9.83 12.05 -0.81
CA ASP A 120 10.05 13.29 -0.05
C ASP A 120 9.37 13.27 1.34
N ARG A 121 8.34 12.43 1.54
CA ARG A 121 7.74 12.12 2.85
C ARG A 121 8.54 11.10 3.67
N GLY A 122 9.59 10.50 3.12
CA GLY A 122 10.44 9.52 3.81
C GLY A 122 10.05 8.07 3.56
N ILE A 123 9.25 7.78 2.51
CA ILE A 123 8.93 6.41 2.12
C ILE A 123 10.22 5.69 1.67
N ASN A 124 10.39 4.46 2.14
CA ASN A 124 11.62 3.69 1.99
C ASN A 124 11.63 2.79 0.74
N VAL A 125 10.44 2.37 0.29
CA VAL A 125 10.29 1.47 -0.86
C VAL A 125 9.18 1.99 -1.75
N VAL A 126 9.42 2.09 -3.06
CA VAL A 126 8.41 2.40 -4.06
C VAL A 126 8.40 1.31 -5.11
N GLY A 127 7.24 0.83 -5.45
CA GLY A 127 6.99 -0.15 -6.50
C GLY A 127 5.74 0.17 -7.28
N GLY A 128 5.07 -0.84 -7.81
CA GLY A 128 3.80 -0.68 -8.52
C GLY A 128 2.98 -1.96 -8.45
N CYS A 129 1.66 -1.83 -8.50
CA CYS A 129 0.69 -2.92 -8.55
C CYS A 129 -0.05 -2.90 -9.91
N CYS A 130 -1.34 -3.25 -9.94
CA CYS A 130 -2.13 -3.30 -11.15
C CYS A 130 -2.10 -1.99 -11.94
N GLY A 131 -1.95 -2.07 -13.27
CA GLY A 131 -1.88 -0.91 -14.16
C GLY A 131 -0.56 -0.13 -14.11
N ILE A 132 0.39 -0.53 -13.27
CA ILE A 132 1.74 0.05 -13.23
C ILE A 132 2.70 -0.91 -13.95
N TRP A 133 3.16 -0.48 -15.11
CA TRP A 133 3.97 -1.24 -16.04
C TRP A 133 5.48 -0.95 -15.89
N PRO A 134 6.37 -1.73 -16.53
CA PRO A 134 7.81 -1.48 -16.48
C PRO A 134 8.23 -0.05 -16.83
N GLU A 135 7.49 0.61 -17.73
CA GLU A 135 7.73 1.99 -18.13
C GLU A 135 7.53 2.97 -16.96
N HIS A 136 6.53 2.73 -16.10
CA HIS A 136 6.31 3.52 -14.88
C HIS A 136 7.49 3.38 -13.93
N ILE A 137 7.94 2.14 -13.69
CA ILE A 137 9.10 1.89 -12.83
C ILE A 137 10.37 2.49 -13.43
N GLY A 138 10.50 2.46 -14.77
CA GLY A 138 11.59 3.14 -15.48
C GLY A 138 11.62 4.65 -15.25
N GLU A 139 10.47 5.32 -15.17
CA GLU A 139 10.40 6.75 -14.83
C GLU A 139 10.64 6.98 -13.33
N VAL A 140 10.10 6.14 -12.44
CA VAL A 140 10.37 6.22 -11.00
C VAL A 140 11.87 6.11 -10.71
N SER A 141 12.60 5.22 -11.40
CA SER A 141 14.05 5.05 -11.21
C SER A 141 14.89 6.29 -11.52
N LYS A 142 14.32 7.28 -12.23
CA LYS A 142 15.01 8.55 -12.55
C LYS A 142 14.84 9.61 -11.46
N VAL A 143 13.93 9.38 -10.52
CA VAL A 143 13.60 10.34 -9.44
C VAL A 143 14.04 9.87 -8.05
N ILE A 144 14.66 8.69 -7.96
CA ILE A 144 15.26 8.13 -6.74
C ILE A 144 16.62 8.76 -6.45
#